data_34a5fc625d059e7ac878f1349e880ceb
#
_entry.id   34a5fc625d059e7ac878f1349e880ceb
#
_cell.length_a   1.000
_cell.length_b   1.000
_cell.length_c   1.000
_cell.angle_alpha   90.00
_cell.angle_beta   90.00
_cell.angle_gamma   90.00
#
_symmetry.space_group_name_H-M   'P 1'
#
loop_
_entity.id
_entity.type
_entity.pdbx_description
1 polymer ?
#
loop_
_entity_poly.entity_id
_entity_poly.type
_entity_poly.pdbx_seq_one_letter_code
_entity_poly.pdbx_strand_id
1 'polypeptide(L)'
;MKQHVNRYLFRLFGMLLLLAVCPFSAVAADEATEEQEWRDELCQELDRLCASPLFETTQLGLCVYDLTADTMLYTVNARQRMRPASTMKLLTSITALSVLGGSHTFQTTLYHTGAVNNRVLQGDLYVVGGFDPRFGKDDLYAFAEEIKLMGVDSIAGTLYADVSFKDTLRWGEGWCWDDEAERLTPLLYQGKDCFMEQFVRALGEQGIASAGVTGQAVCPADAFYITKRAHAIDQILMPMMKESDNLYAESMFYQLAAQTGVPYASARQAVNYIRSLIRELGYDADLYRIADGSGLSLYTYLTPELEIAFLRYAYQHNPIFTHLYPSLPIAGRDGTLKSRMKRGKAYKNVRAKTGSVSAVASLAGYAQASNDHMLAFCIINQGLVKLKSGRDFQDAVCEVLCR
;
A
#
# COMPACT_ATOMS: atom_id res chain seq x y z
N MET A 1 -61.82 15.39 -52.91
CA MET A 1 -60.68 14.48 -53.26
C MET A 1 -59.38 14.77 -52.45
N LYS A 2 -59.35 15.70 -51.54
CA LYS A 2 -58.12 16.01 -50.71
C LYS A 2 -58.15 15.47 -49.28
N GLN A 3 -59.22 14.86 -48.80
CA GLN A 3 -59.34 14.39 -47.43
C GLN A 3 -59.01 12.87 -47.21
N HIS A 4 -58.90 12.07 -48.28
CA HIS A 4 -58.62 10.64 -48.15
C HIS A 4 -57.13 10.28 -48.23
N VAL A 5 -56.27 11.15 -48.76
CA VAL A 5 -54.80 10.86 -48.89
C VAL A 5 -54.07 11.01 -47.58
N ASN A 6 -54.54 11.87 -46.65
CA ASN A 6 -53.85 12.10 -45.36
C ASN A 6 -54.06 10.99 -44.30
N ARG A 7 -55.04 10.10 -44.47
CA ARG A 7 -55.30 9.01 -43.53
C ARG A 7 -54.39 7.77 -43.78
N TYR A 8 -53.93 7.62 -45.01
CA TYR A 8 -53.01 6.48 -45.35
C TYR A 8 -51.55 6.80 -45.03
N LEU A 9 -51.13 8.04 -45.16
CA LEU A 9 -49.78 8.46 -44.78
C LEU A 9 -49.53 8.40 -43.26
N PHE A 10 -50.54 8.70 -42.44
CA PHE A 10 -50.41 8.59 -40.97
C PHE A 10 -50.41 7.16 -40.47
N ARG A 11 -51.02 6.21 -41.18
CA ARG A 11 -50.99 4.77 -40.85
C ARG A 11 -49.69 4.10 -41.27
N LEU A 12 -49.05 4.52 -42.39
CA LEU A 12 -47.73 4.03 -42.79
C LEU A 12 -46.59 4.57 -41.90
N PHE A 13 -46.66 5.81 -41.42
CA PHE A 13 -45.68 6.39 -40.54
C PHE A 13 -45.77 5.81 -39.11
N GLY A 14 -46.94 5.48 -38.63
CA GLY A 14 -47.15 4.81 -37.33
C GLY A 14 -46.69 3.36 -37.33
N MET A 15 -46.73 2.65 -38.48
CA MET A 15 -46.24 1.26 -38.60
C MET A 15 -44.74 1.18 -38.83
N LEU A 16 -44.09 2.19 -39.40
CA LEU A 16 -42.63 2.29 -39.50
C LEU A 16 -41.95 2.70 -38.18
N LEU A 17 -42.63 3.43 -37.29
CA LEU A 17 -42.11 3.78 -35.96
C LEU A 17 -42.18 2.61 -34.97
N LEU A 18 -43.08 1.65 -35.16
CA LEU A 18 -43.22 0.45 -34.32
C LEU A 18 -42.21 -0.68 -34.68
N LEU A 19 -41.61 -0.65 -35.88
CA LEU A 19 -40.60 -1.62 -36.32
C LEU A 19 -39.15 -1.18 -36.06
N ALA A 20 -38.91 0.10 -35.66
CA ALA A 20 -37.59 0.61 -35.37
C ALA A 20 -37.19 0.53 -33.88
N VAL A 21 -38.11 0.11 -33.01
CA VAL A 21 -37.85 0.03 -31.52
C VAL A 21 -37.47 -1.38 -31.04
N CYS A 22 -37.60 -2.42 -31.89
CA CYS A 22 -37.46 -3.80 -31.45
C CYS A 22 -36.06 -4.47 -31.43
N PRO A 23 -34.98 -4.05 -32.12
CA PRO A 23 -33.72 -4.74 -31.99
C PRO A 23 -32.88 -4.32 -30.76
N PHE A 24 -33.01 -3.10 -30.28
CA PHE A 24 -32.24 -2.58 -29.15
C PHE A 24 -32.70 -3.14 -27.81
N SER A 25 -33.98 -3.44 -27.62
CA SER A 25 -34.54 -3.97 -26.38
C SER A 25 -34.29 -5.48 -26.21
N ALA A 26 -34.14 -6.24 -27.31
CA ALA A 26 -33.85 -7.66 -27.25
C ALA A 26 -32.39 -7.93 -26.90
N VAL A 27 -31.44 -7.19 -27.49
CA VAL A 27 -30.00 -7.32 -27.19
C VAL A 27 -29.70 -6.92 -25.74
N ALA A 28 -30.28 -5.84 -25.24
CA ALA A 28 -30.11 -5.44 -23.85
C ALA A 28 -30.75 -6.42 -22.84
N ALA A 29 -31.81 -7.14 -23.23
CA ALA A 29 -32.41 -8.16 -22.41
C ALA A 29 -31.57 -9.45 -22.37
N ASP A 30 -30.95 -9.83 -23.48
CA ASP A 30 -30.05 -10.99 -23.54
C ASP A 30 -28.78 -10.72 -22.74
N GLU A 31 -28.14 -9.55 -22.89
CA GLU A 31 -26.96 -9.16 -22.12
C GLU A 31 -27.24 -9.13 -20.59
N ALA A 32 -28.38 -8.60 -20.17
CA ALA A 32 -28.78 -8.59 -18.75
C ALA A 32 -29.02 -10.02 -18.21
N THR A 33 -29.48 -10.94 -19.06
CA THR A 33 -29.69 -12.34 -18.68
C THR A 33 -28.37 -13.07 -18.55
N GLU A 34 -27.44 -12.90 -19.50
CA GLU A 34 -26.09 -13.47 -19.45
C GLU A 34 -25.29 -12.98 -18.24
N GLU A 35 -25.40 -11.69 -17.91
CA GLU A 35 -24.76 -11.11 -16.74
C GLU A 35 -25.30 -11.71 -15.42
N GLN A 36 -26.64 -11.91 -15.34
CA GLN A 36 -27.24 -12.51 -14.16
C GLN A 36 -26.86 -14.00 -14.03
N GLU A 37 -26.83 -14.74 -15.12
CA GLU A 37 -26.38 -16.15 -15.15
C GLU A 37 -24.93 -16.26 -14.67
N TRP A 38 -24.03 -15.43 -15.17
CA TRP A 38 -22.63 -15.38 -14.72
C TRP A 38 -22.52 -15.12 -13.22
N ARG A 39 -23.31 -14.16 -12.68
CA ARG A 39 -23.32 -13.84 -11.24
C ARG A 39 -23.79 -15.03 -10.41
N ASP A 40 -24.87 -15.68 -10.86
CA ASP A 40 -25.45 -16.83 -10.17
C ASP A 40 -24.47 -18.03 -10.15
N GLU A 41 -23.80 -18.30 -11.28
CA GLU A 41 -22.77 -19.33 -11.38
C GLU A 41 -21.56 -19.03 -10.47
N LEU A 42 -21.09 -17.79 -10.48
CA LEU A 42 -19.99 -17.33 -9.63
C LEU A 42 -20.35 -17.51 -8.14
N CYS A 43 -21.54 -17.10 -7.72
CA CYS A 43 -22.02 -17.24 -6.35
C CYS A 43 -22.13 -18.73 -5.94
N GLN A 44 -22.67 -19.59 -6.80
CA GLN A 44 -22.79 -21.04 -6.55
C GLN A 44 -21.42 -21.71 -6.37
N GLU A 45 -20.44 -21.34 -7.19
CA GLU A 45 -19.07 -21.86 -7.07
C GLU A 45 -18.41 -21.39 -5.77
N LEU A 46 -18.61 -20.11 -5.38
CA LEU A 46 -18.11 -19.58 -4.11
C LEU A 46 -18.78 -20.27 -2.92
N ASP A 47 -20.11 -20.53 -2.96
CA ASP A 47 -20.82 -21.27 -1.93
C ASP A 47 -20.26 -22.69 -1.76
N ARG A 48 -19.94 -23.37 -2.87
CA ARG A 48 -19.32 -24.70 -2.84
C ARG A 48 -17.95 -24.68 -2.16
N LEU A 49 -17.12 -23.67 -2.46
CA LEU A 49 -15.82 -23.50 -1.79
C LEU A 49 -15.98 -23.17 -0.31
N CYS A 50 -16.93 -22.33 0.05
CA CYS A 50 -17.20 -21.93 1.44
C CYS A 50 -17.80 -23.08 2.29
N ALA A 51 -18.41 -24.10 1.66
CA ALA A 51 -18.86 -25.31 2.33
C ALA A 51 -17.72 -26.30 2.71
N SER A 52 -16.45 -25.89 2.52
CA SER A 52 -15.28 -26.70 2.87
C SER A 52 -15.24 -27.05 4.37
N PRO A 53 -14.89 -28.30 4.74
CA PRO A 53 -14.67 -28.70 6.14
C PRO A 53 -13.61 -27.87 6.87
N LEU A 54 -12.75 -27.14 6.14
CA LEU A 54 -11.80 -26.18 6.72
C LEU A 54 -12.50 -25.16 7.65
N PHE A 55 -13.72 -24.75 7.31
CA PHE A 55 -14.45 -23.71 8.03
C PHE A 55 -15.32 -24.24 9.19
N GLU A 56 -15.32 -25.54 9.44
CA GLU A 56 -15.88 -26.10 10.68
C GLU A 56 -15.04 -25.70 11.91
N THR A 57 -13.73 -25.47 11.72
CA THR A 57 -12.79 -25.20 12.82
C THR A 57 -12.00 -23.90 12.64
N THR A 58 -12.17 -23.18 11.52
CA THR A 58 -11.49 -21.92 11.23
C THR A 58 -12.50 -20.82 10.86
N GLN A 59 -12.04 -19.59 10.87
CA GLN A 59 -12.86 -18.43 10.49
C GLN A 59 -12.54 -18.01 9.06
N LEU A 60 -13.59 -17.68 8.29
CA LEU A 60 -13.51 -17.09 6.97
C LEU A 60 -14.19 -15.73 6.98
N GLY A 61 -13.49 -14.72 6.49
CA GLY A 61 -14.04 -13.46 6.02
C GLY A 61 -13.79 -13.36 4.51
N LEU A 62 -14.84 -13.17 3.74
CA LEU A 62 -14.75 -13.07 2.27
C LEU A 62 -15.70 -11.98 1.78
N CYS A 63 -15.17 -11.07 0.94
CA CYS A 63 -15.97 -10.13 0.17
C CYS A 63 -15.50 -10.10 -1.27
N VAL A 64 -16.44 -10.06 -2.20
CA VAL A 64 -16.20 -9.85 -3.64
C VAL A 64 -17.10 -8.72 -4.10
N TYR A 65 -16.52 -7.72 -4.72
CA TYR A 65 -17.19 -6.52 -5.22
C TYR A 65 -16.91 -6.35 -6.71
N ASP A 66 -17.95 -6.16 -7.48
CA ASP A 66 -17.85 -5.81 -8.88
C ASP A 66 -17.65 -4.30 -9.02
N LEU A 67 -16.44 -3.90 -9.42
CA LEU A 67 -16.07 -2.50 -9.62
C LEU A 67 -16.65 -1.92 -10.92
N THR A 68 -16.96 -2.77 -11.89
CA THR A 68 -17.55 -2.37 -13.18
C THR A 68 -19.03 -2.07 -13.01
N ALA A 69 -19.78 -2.95 -12.32
CA ALA A 69 -21.19 -2.76 -12.04
C ALA A 69 -21.48 -1.99 -10.74
N ASP A 70 -20.41 -1.66 -9.98
CA ASP A 70 -20.47 -0.95 -8.69
C ASP A 70 -21.40 -1.62 -7.67
N THR A 71 -21.28 -2.94 -7.52
CA THR A 71 -22.15 -3.73 -6.63
C THR A 71 -21.39 -4.83 -5.87
N MET A 72 -21.87 -5.14 -4.65
CA MET A 72 -21.39 -6.28 -3.89
C MET A 72 -21.93 -7.59 -4.47
N LEU A 73 -21.05 -8.51 -4.87
CA LEU A 73 -21.44 -9.79 -5.46
C LEU A 73 -21.58 -10.89 -4.41
N TYR A 74 -20.62 -10.96 -3.47
CA TYR A 74 -20.58 -12.09 -2.54
C TYR A 74 -19.98 -11.68 -1.20
N THR A 75 -20.53 -12.20 -0.11
CA THR A 75 -20.03 -11.95 1.25
C THR A 75 -20.15 -13.12 2.18
N VAL A 76 -19.08 -13.37 2.96
CA VAL A 76 -19.11 -14.24 4.15
C VAL A 76 -18.46 -13.49 5.28
N ASN A 77 -19.17 -13.31 6.41
CA ASN A 77 -18.65 -12.60 7.58
C ASN A 77 -18.00 -11.23 7.25
N ALA A 78 -18.55 -10.50 6.28
CA ALA A 78 -18.01 -9.26 5.73
C ALA A 78 -17.63 -8.21 6.79
N ARG A 79 -18.38 -8.15 7.88
CA ARG A 79 -18.26 -7.19 8.98
C ARG A 79 -17.58 -7.77 10.23
N GLN A 80 -17.13 -9.02 10.18
CA GLN A 80 -16.39 -9.62 11.29
C GLN A 80 -14.99 -9.01 11.37
N ARG A 81 -14.60 -8.54 12.56
CA ARG A 81 -13.26 -8.03 12.82
C ARG A 81 -12.28 -9.20 12.86
N MET A 82 -11.31 -9.14 11.98
CA MET A 82 -10.26 -10.14 11.82
C MET A 82 -8.90 -9.46 11.71
N ARG A 83 -7.83 -10.22 11.95
CA ARG A 83 -6.47 -9.73 11.74
C ARG A 83 -6.15 -9.70 10.24
N PRO A 84 -5.83 -8.53 9.67
CA PRO A 84 -5.55 -8.42 8.24
C PRO A 84 -4.18 -9.00 7.88
N ALA A 85 -3.27 -9.09 8.82
CA ALA A 85 -1.86 -9.27 8.55
C ALA A 85 -1.39 -8.22 7.52
N SER A 86 -0.50 -8.56 6.58
CA SER A 86 0.07 -7.58 5.64
C SER A 86 -0.90 -7.04 4.59
N THR A 87 -2.20 -7.43 4.56
CA THR A 87 -3.19 -6.68 3.75
C THR A 87 -3.48 -5.31 4.36
N MET A 88 -3.14 -5.06 5.64
CA MET A 88 -3.09 -3.73 6.24
C MET A 88 -2.30 -2.72 5.39
N LYS A 89 -1.26 -3.17 4.67
CA LYS A 89 -0.46 -2.34 3.77
C LYS A 89 -1.29 -1.69 2.64
N LEU A 90 -2.45 -2.25 2.28
CA LEU A 90 -3.40 -1.61 1.36
C LEU A 90 -3.96 -0.32 1.96
N LEU A 91 -4.40 -0.34 3.23
CA LEU A 91 -4.90 0.85 3.89
C LEU A 91 -3.82 1.91 4.02
N THR A 92 -2.62 1.51 4.44
CA THR A 92 -1.47 2.40 4.59
C THR A 92 -1.09 3.05 3.26
N SER A 93 -0.95 2.26 2.18
CA SER A 93 -0.54 2.78 0.87
C SER A 93 -1.61 3.66 0.22
N ILE A 94 -2.88 3.25 0.29
CA ILE A 94 -3.99 4.03 -0.29
C ILE A 94 -4.13 5.37 0.44
N THR A 95 -4.05 5.37 1.78
CA THR A 95 -4.09 6.61 2.56
C THR A 95 -2.88 7.48 2.24
N ALA A 96 -1.67 6.90 2.16
CA ALA A 96 -0.47 7.65 1.83
C ALA A 96 -0.54 8.28 0.44
N LEU A 97 -0.98 7.54 -0.57
CA LEU A 97 -1.18 8.06 -1.93
C LEU A 97 -2.26 9.16 -1.98
N SER A 98 -3.33 9.03 -1.18
CA SER A 98 -4.38 10.05 -1.08
C SER A 98 -3.89 11.34 -0.43
N VAL A 99 -3.07 11.26 0.62
CA VAL A 99 -2.63 12.42 1.43
C VAL A 99 -1.39 13.05 0.86
N LEU A 100 -0.40 12.24 0.46
CA LEU A 100 0.92 12.70 0.02
C LEU A 100 1.00 12.94 -1.49
N GLY A 101 0.18 12.21 -2.25
CA GLY A 101 0.22 12.19 -3.71
C GLY A 101 1.34 11.32 -4.29
N GLY A 102 1.21 10.95 -5.56
CA GLY A 102 2.16 10.07 -6.26
C GLY A 102 3.54 10.70 -6.54
N SER A 103 3.69 12.02 -6.39
CA SER A 103 4.98 12.72 -6.54
C SER A 103 5.79 12.86 -5.25
N HIS A 104 5.27 12.33 -4.13
CA HIS A 104 5.95 12.41 -2.83
C HIS A 104 7.30 11.71 -2.86
N THR A 105 8.26 12.25 -2.10
CA THR A 105 9.62 11.69 -1.96
C THR A 105 10.01 11.54 -0.51
N PHE A 106 10.69 10.44 -0.22
CA PHE A 106 11.34 10.17 1.07
C PHE A 106 12.72 10.81 1.02
N GLN A 107 13.06 11.68 1.96
CA GLN A 107 14.24 12.54 1.86
C GLN A 107 15.13 12.38 3.10
N THR A 108 16.44 12.30 2.86
CA THR A 108 17.47 12.49 3.89
C THR A 108 18.29 13.72 3.47
N THR A 109 18.49 14.66 4.38
CA THR A 109 19.09 15.97 4.06
C THR A 109 20.31 16.22 4.92
N LEU A 110 21.34 16.83 4.33
CA LEU A 110 22.60 17.18 4.98
C LEU A 110 22.72 18.68 5.13
N TYR A 111 23.08 19.12 6.34
CA TYR A 111 23.32 20.51 6.70
C TYR A 111 24.64 20.64 7.46
N HIS A 112 25.16 21.88 7.55
CA HIS A 112 26.29 22.24 8.41
C HIS A 112 26.04 23.52 9.16
N THR A 113 26.81 23.72 10.25
CA THR A 113 26.97 25.00 10.92
C THR A 113 28.40 25.50 10.72
N GLY A 114 28.64 26.80 11.04
CA GLY A 114 29.95 27.39 10.96
C GLY A 114 30.46 27.64 9.53
N ALA A 115 31.74 27.99 9.40
CA ALA A 115 32.37 28.36 8.14
C ALA A 115 33.51 27.41 7.76
N VAL A 116 33.82 27.32 6.48
CA VAL A 116 35.00 26.58 5.98
C VAL A 116 36.21 27.53 5.97
N ASN A 117 37.23 27.23 6.78
CA ASN A 117 38.48 27.97 6.85
C ASN A 117 39.67 27.02 6.64
N ASN A 118 40.56 27.33 5.71
CA ASN A 118 41.72 26.49 5.40
C ASN A 118 41.36 25.00 5.19
N ARG A 119 40.28 24.74 4.45
CA ARG A 119 39.74 23.40 4.16
C ARG A 119 39.21 22.65 5.40
N VAL A 120 39.03 23.33 6.52
CA VAL A 120 38.42 22.80 7.74
C VAL A 120 37.05 23.44 7.94
N LEU A 121 36.01 22.62 8.06
CA LEU A 121 34.70 23.06 8.52
C LEU A 121 34.78 23.30 10.05
N GLN A 122 34.71 24.59 10.41
CA GLN A 122 34.69 25.05 11.83
C GLN A 122 33.27 25.05 12.35
N GLY A 123 32.64 23.88 12.36
CA GLY A 123 31.25 23.67 12.77
C GLY A 123 30.86 22.21 12.70
N ASP A 124 29.59 21.95 12.89
CA ASP A 124 29.00 20.62 12.97
C ASP A 124 28.32 20.25 11.65
N LEU A 125 28.17 18.95 11.40
CA LEU A 125 27.29 18.39 10.37
C LEU A 125 26.02 17.82 10.98
N TYR A 126 24.90 18.03 10.32
CA TYR A 126 23.60 17.49 10.70
C TYR A 126 23.02 16.67 9.55
N VAL A 127 22.74 15.39 9.82
CA VAL A 127 21.99 14.54 8.90
C VAL A 127 20.56 14.45 9.39
N VAL A 128 19.64 15.08 8.66
CA VAL A 128 18.20 15.08 8.99
C VAL A 128 17.56 13.90 8.31
N GLY A 129 17.12 12.94 9.11
CA GLY A 129 16.47 11.71 8.64
C GLY A 129 15.00 11.93 8.29
N GLY A 130 14.59 11.43 7.13
CA GLY A 130 13.18 11.42 6.71
C GLY A 130 12.61 10.01 6.57
N PHE A 131 13.17 9.07 7.28
CA PHE A 131 12.76 7.67 7.31
C PHE A 131 12.69 7.06 5.89
N ASP A 132 13.79 7.21 5.15
CA ASP A 132 13.96 6.62 3.83
C ASP A 132 14.64 5.23 3.95
N PRO A 133 13.88 4.11 3.80
CA PRO A 133 14.43 2.76 3.95
C PRO A 133 15.30 2.36 2.76
N ARG A 134 15.28 3.16 1.70
CA ARG A 134 16.01 2.90 0.46
C ARG A 134 17.38 3.56 0.41
N PHE A 135 17.67 4.48 1.35
CA PHE A 135 18.94 5.17 1.42
C PHE A 135 20.11 4.17 1.45
N GLY A 136 20.98 4.25 0.45
CA GLY A 136 22.00 3.25 0.20
C GLY A 136 23.42 3.80 0.12
N LYS A 137 24.31 2.95 -0.38
CA LYS A 137 25.74 3.26 -0.50
C LYS A 137 25.99 4.50 -1.37
N ASP A 138 25.36 4.54 -2.54
CA ASP A 138 25.58 5.62 -3.51
C ASP A 138 25.10 6.98 -2.96
N ASP A 139 24.00 6.97 -2.18
CA ASP A 139 23.50 8.18 -1.52
C ASP A 139 24.45 8.69 -0.45
N LEU A 140 25.02 7.78 0.32
CA LEU A 140 25.96 8.11 1.38
C LEU A 140 27.26 8.69 0.82
N TYR A 141 27.80 8.09 -0.25
CA TYR A 141 28.99 8.59 -0.92
C TYR A 141 28.74 9.93 -1.60
N ALA A 142 27.56 10.16 -2.17
CA ALA A 142 27.18 11.46 -2.71
C ALA A 142 27.15 12.53 -1.61
N PHE A 143 26.75 12.21 -0.38
CA PHE A 143 26.86 13.15 0.74
C PHE A 143 28.33 13.53 1.04
N ALA A 144 29.22 12.55 1.08
CA ALA A 144 30.65 12.80 1.32
C ALA A 144 31.30 13.58 0.16
N GLU A 145 30.89 13.30 -1.09
CA GLU A 145 31.35 14.02 -2.27
C GLU A 145 30.95 15.51 -2.23
N GLU A 146 29.69 15.82 -1.87
CA GLU A 146 29.22 17.21 -1.75
C GLU A 146 30.01 17.98 -0.68
N ILE A 147 30.34 17.37 0.45
CA ILE A 147 31.21 17.97 1.47
C ILE A 147 32.61 18.25 0.87
N LYS A 148 33.14 17.34 0.07
CA LYS A 148 34.42 17.51 -0.60
C LYS A 148 34.40 18.66 -1.63
N LEU A 149 33.28 18.78 -2.36
CA LEU A 149 33.08 19.88 -3.34
C LEU A 149 33.01 21.25 -2.66
N MET A 150 32.58 21.32 -1.39
CA MET A 150 32.69 22.54 -0.57
C MET A 150 34.14 22.92 -0.24
N GLY A 151 35.12 22.09 -0.62
CA GLY A 151 36.52 22.29 -0.29
C GLY A 151 36.91 21.84 1.11
N VAL A 152 36.15 20.94 1.74
CA VAL A 152 36.37 20.47 3.10
C VAL A 152 37.24 19.21 3.07
N ASP A 153 38.37 19.23 3.76
CA ASP A 153 39.23 18.06 4.01
C ASP A 153 39.15 17.61 5.47
N SER A 154 38.61 18.44 6.37
CA SER A 154 38.45 18.10 7.77
C SER A 154 37.23 18.76 8.40
N ILE A 155 36.60 18.08 9.34
CA ILE A 155 35.46 18.55 10.14
C ILE A 155 35.92 18.65 11.60
N ALA A 156 35.91 19.86 12.16
CA ALA A 156 36.34 20.14 13.53
C ALA A 156 35.22 19.82 14.57
N GLY A 157 33.97 19.90 14.15
CA GLY A 157 32.80 19.71 15.00
C GLY A 157 32.29 18.28 15.07
N THR A 158 31.09 18.14 15.58
CA THR A 158 30.38 16.88 15.80
C THR A 158 29.50 16.53 14.60
N LEU A 159 29.29 15.24 14.36
CA LEU A 159 28.37 14.71 13.38
C LEU A 159 27.03 14.36 14.07
N TYR A 160 26.00 15.12 13.85
CA TYR A 160 24.70 14.94 14.50
C TYR A 160 23.72 14.19 13.60
N ALA A 161 23.03 13.21 14.21
CA ALA A 161 21.84 12.59 13.68
C ALA A 161 20.62 13.38 14.14
N ASP A 162 19.87 13.98 13.25
CA ASP A 162 18.55 14.51 13.53
C ASP A 162 17.50 13.43 13.26
N VAL A 163 16.95 12.88 14.32
CA VAL A 163 15.92 11.83 14.31
C VAL A 163 14.54 12.36 14.71
N SER A 164 14.35 13.68 14.68
CA SER A 164 13.11 14.34 15.10
C SER A 164 11.90 14.08 14.19
N PHE A 165 12.10 13.42 13.07
CA PHE A 165 11.06 13.04 12.11
C PHE A 165 9.95 12.19 12.73
N LYS A 166 10.31 11.26 13.63
CA LYS A 166 9.37 10.39 14.36
C LYS A 166 9.74 10.27 15.83
N ASP A 167 8.81 9.78 16.63
CA ASP A 167 9.05 9.43 18.02
C ASP A 167 10.23 8.46 18.21
N THR A 168 10.64 8.27 19.45
CA THR A 168 11.80 7.43 19.79
C THR A 168 11.48 5.93 19.90
N LEU A 169 10.23 5.53 19.65
CA LEU A 169 9.83 4.13 19.69
C LEU A 169 10.45 3.37 18.49
N ARG A 170 11.18 2.33 18.81
CA ARG A 170 11.93 1.53 17.81
C ARG A 170 11.17 0.35 17.24
N TRP A 171 9.98 0.06 17.78
CA TRP A 171 9.13 -1.07 17.43
C TRP A 171 7.69 -0.62 17.27
N GLY A 172 6.94 -1.28 16.40
CA GLY A 172 5.51 -1.08 16.28
C GLY A 172 4.75 -1.61 17.49
N GLU A 173 3.58 -1.01 17.78
CA GLU A 173 2.72 -1.47 18.87
C GLU A 173 2.27 -2.93 18.63
N GLY A 174 2.49 -3.79 19.63
CA GLY A 174 2.06 -5.19 19.58
C GLY A 174 2.92 -6.09 18.69
N TRP A 175 4.14 -5.67 18.34
CA TRP A 175 5.14 -6.54 17.73
C TRP A 175 5.69 -7.50 18.76
N CYS A 176 5.94 -8.74 18.36
CA CYS A 176 6.46 -9.78 19.23
C CYS A 176 7.98 -9.72 19.26
N TRP A 177 8.59 -10.21 20.35
CA TRP A 177 10.04 -10.23 20.53
C TRP A 177 10.79 -11.12 19.52
N ASP A 178 10.08 -12.07 18.91
CA ASP A 178 10.56 -13.03 17.91
C ASP A 178 10.21 -12.63 16.47
N ASP A 179 9.61 -11.45 16.27
CA ASP A 179 9.39 -10.92 14.94
C ASP A 179 10.72 -10.51 14.30
N GLU A 180 10.98 -11.00 13.10
CA GLU A 180 12.10 -10.55 12.27
C GLU A 180 11.78 -9.16 11.70
N ALA A 181 11.99 -8.11 12.51
CA ALA A 181 11.71 -6.73 12.14
C ALA A 181 12.93 -5.84 12.40
N GLU A 182 13.18 -4.91 11.48
CA GLU A 182 14.21 -3.89 11.65
C GLU A 182 13.73 -2.75 12.57
N ARG A 183 14.68 -2.07 13.20
CA ARG A 183 14.40 -0.94 14.09
C ARG A 183 13.82 0.25 13.31
N LEU A 184 12.76 0.82 13.84
CA LEU A 184 12.12 2.01 13.25
C LEU A 184 12.89 3.26 13.66
N THR A 185 13.77 3.74 12.79
CA THR A 185 14.54 4.97 12.95
C THR A 185 14.49 5.81 11.69
N PRO A 186 14.46 7.16 11.80
CA PRO A 186 14.46 8.04 10.63
C PRO A 186 15.72 8.00 9.77
N LEU A 187 16.86 7.57 10.36
CA LEU A 187 18.12 7.43 9.65
C LEU A 187 18.48 5.96 9.49
N LEU A 188 18.36 5.47 8.27
CA LEU A 188 18.65 4.11 7.87
C LEU A 188 19.76 4.09 6.81
N TYR A 189 20.59 3.07 6.84
CA TYR A 189 21.53 2.73 5.78
C TYR A 189 21.26 1.29 5.32
N GLN A 190 20.80 1.15 4.07
CA GLN A 190 20.38 -0.15 3.51
C GLN A 190 19.35 -0.87 4.41
N GLY A 191 18.39 -0.13 4.92
CA GLY A 191 17.34 -0.62 5.80
C GLY A 191 17.76 -0.90 7.25
N LYS A 192 18.99 -0.56 7.67
CA LYS A 192 19.53 -0.87 9.02
C LYS A 192 19.86 0.38 9.83
N ASP A 193 19.73 0.27 11.16
CA ASP A 193 20.07 1.30 12.15
C ASP A 193 21.60 1.39 12.35
N CYS A 194 22.34 1.76 11.29
CA CYS A 194 23.79 1.93 11.33
C CYS A 194 24.28 3.14 10.51
N PHE A 195 23.38 4.11 10.25
CA PHE A 195 23.67 5.23 9.35
C PHE A 195 24.92 6.00 9.75
N MET A 196 25.01 6.49 10.98
CA MET A 196 26.08 7.36 11.41
C MET A 196 27.46 6.67 11.40
N GLU A 197 27.53 5.40 11.73
CA GLU A 197 28.75 4.61 11.62
C GLU A 197 29.24 4.54 10.17
N GLN A 198 28.33 4.24 9.24
CA GLN A 198 28.65 4.16 7.82
C GLN A 198 28.97 5.54 7.24
N PHE A 199 28.37 6.62 7.74
CA PHE A 199 28.67 7.97 7.30
C PHE A 199 30.08 8.41 7.71
N VAL A 200 30.49 8.17 8.95
CA VAL A 200 31.88 8.41 9.41
C VAL A 200 32.87 7.64 8.54
N ARG A 201 32.57 6.39 8.24
CA ARG A 201 33.40 5.55 7.37
C ARG A 201 33.48 6.14 5.94
N ALA A 202 32.37 6.53 5.34
CA ALA A 202 32.32 7.10 3.99
C ALA A 202 33.11 8.42 3.91
N LEU A 203 33.04 9.27 4.93
CA LEU A 203 33.85 10.49 5.03
C LEU A 203 35.35 10.15 4.98
N GLY A 204 35.80 9.19 5.79
CA GLY A 204 37.19 8.75 5.81
C GLY A 204 37.66 8.17 4.46
N GLU A 205 36.83 7.36 3.81
CA GLU A 205 37.12 6.78 2.47
C GLU A 205 37.22 7.87 1.38
N GLN A 206 36.55 9.00 1.54
CA GLN A 206 36.65 10.19 0.68
C GLN A 206 37.77 11.17 1.10
N GLY A 207 38.59 10.78 2.09
CA GLY A 207 39.71 11.59 2.58
C GLY A 207 39.24 12.83 3.36
N ILE A 208 38.09 12.78 4.01
CA ILE A 208 37.59 13.82 4.90
C ILE A 208 37.86 13.38 6.35
N ALA A 209 38.78 14.05 7.01
CA ALA A 209 39.10 13.75 8.41
C ALA A 209 37.98 14.27 9.33
N SER A 210 37.60 13.47 10.31
CA SER A 210 36.72 13.90 11.40
C SER A 210 37.16 13.23 12.70
N ALA A 211 36.84 13.82 13.84
CA ALA A 211 37.09 13.19 15.15
C ALA A 211 36.25 11.93 15.37
N GLY A 212 35.32 11.60 14.46
CA GLY A 212 34.41 10.46 14.56
C GLY A 212 33.38 10.59 15.71
N VAL A 213 33.32 11.77 16.32
CA VAL A 213 32.33 12.05 17.40
C VAL A 213 30.96 12.20 16.76
N THR A 214 30.03 11.35 17.19
CA THR A 214 28.63 11.40 16.75
C THR A 214 27.72 11.68 17.93
N GLY A 215 26.61 12.39 17.66
CA GLY A 215 25.57 12.71 18.65
C GLY A 215 24.18 12.71 18.03
N GLN A 216 23.16 12.96 18.84
CA GLN A 216 21.81 13.22 18.38
C GLN A 216 21.40 14.62 18.79
N ALA A 217 20.98 15.43 17.81
CA ALA A 217 20.44 16.76 18.03
C ALA A 217 19.52 17.15 16.86
N VAL A 218 18.53 17.99 17.15
CA VAL A 218 17.69 18.62 16.13
C VAL A 218 18.56 19.62 15.34
N CYS A 219 18.49 19.57 14.02
CA CYS A 219 19.19 20.51 13.15
C CYS A 219 18.74 21.94 13.43
N PRO A 220 19.65 22.89 13.71
CA PRO A 220 19.30 24.29 13.91
C PRO A 220 18.61 24.89 12.68
N ALA A 221 17.66 25.80 12.91
CA ALA A 221 16.92 26.43 11.82
C ALA A 221 17.79 27.35 10.93
N ASP A 222 18.93 27.81 11.45
CA ASP A 222 19.92 28.64 10.76
C ASP A 222 21.09 27.84 10.18
N ALA A 223 21.04 26.51 10.20
CA ALA A 223 22.02 25.66 9.58
C ALA A 223 22.00 25.81 8.05
N PHE A 224 23.18 25.75 7.45
CA PHE A 224 23.35 25.88 6.00
C PHE A 224 23.10 24.53 5.31
N TYR A 225 22.21 24.54 4.31
CA TYR A 225 21.91 23.38 3.48
C TYR A 225 23.14 23.00 2.63
N ILE A 226 23.46 21.70 2.58
CA ILE A 226 24.48 21.15 1.69
C ILE A 226 23.80 20.44 0.51
N THR A 227 23.12 19.35 0.80
CA THR A 227 22.50 18.50 -0.23
C THR A 227 21.39 17.63 0.37
N LYS A 228 20.61 16.99 -0.48
CA LYS A 228 19.65 15.97 -0.08
C LYS A 228 19.65 14.78 -1.04
N ARG A 229 19.29 13.63 -0.52
CA ARG A 229 18.94 12.44 -1.32
C ARG A 229 17.46 12.17 -1.17
N ALA A 230 16.82 11.73 -2.24
CA ALA A 230 15.37 11.56 -2.27
C ALA A 230 15.00 10.35 -3.13
N HIS A 231 14.11 9.50 -2.59
CA HIS A 231 13.54 8.38 -3.32
C HIS A 231 12.03 8.58 -3.50
N ALA A 232 11.54 8.32 -4.73
CA ALA A 232 10.13 8.48 -5.06
C ALA A 232 9.25 7.47 -4.31
N ILE A 233 7.99 7.85 -4.03
CA ILE A 233 7.02 6.99 -3.36
C ILE A 233 6.88 5.62 -4.04
N ASP A 234 6.96 5.52 -5.36
CA ASP A 234 6.89 4.25 -6.10
C ASP A 234 8.07 3.33 -5.78
N GLN A 235 9.26 3.89 -5.53
CA GLN A 235 10.44 3.12 -5.16
C GLN A 235 10.31 2.50 -3.76
N ILE A 236 9.45 3.09 -2.92
CA ILE A 236 9.10 2.58 -1.59
C ILE A 236 7.90 1.62 -1.69
N LEU A 237 6.88 1.99 -2.46
CA LEU A 237 5.66 1.22 -2.64
C LEU A 237 5.91 -0.17 -3.26
N MET A 238 6.83 -0.25 -4.23
CA MET A 238 7.13 -1.52 -4.92
C MET A 238 7.64 -2.61 -3.98
N PRO A 239 8.72 -2.44 -3.18
CA PRO A 239 9.15 -3.45 -2.20
C PRO A 239 8.11 -3.69 -1.11
N MET A 240 7.45 -2.64 -0.62
CA MET A 240 6.38 -2.71 0.37
C MET A 240 5.28 -3.69 -0.05
N MET A 241 4.86 -3.64 -1.31
CA MET A 241 3.76 -4.45 -1.80
C MET A 241 4.22 -5.78 -2.38
N LYS A 242 5.26 -5.80 -3.26
CA LYS A 242 5.77 -7.00 -3.92
C LYS A 242 6.38 -7.99 -2.95
N GLU A 243 7.28 -7.52 -2.07
CA GLU A 243 8.01 -8.37 -1.12
C GLU A 243 7.35 -8.38 0.27
N SER A 244 6.30 -7.57 0.44
CA SER A 244 5.61 -7.42 1.74
C SER A 244 6.51 -6.84 2.83
N ASP A 245 7.46 -5.97 2.48
CA ASP A 245 8.44 -5.41 3.39
C ASP A 245 7.76 -4.55 4.48
N ASN A 246 8.02 -4.89 5.75
CA ASN A 246 7.41 -4.22 6.89
C ASN A 246 8.06 -2.85 7.16
N LEU A 247 9.39 -2.73 7.01
CA LEU A 247 10.10 -1.48 7.23
C LEU A 247 9.65 -0.40 6.24
N TYR A 248 9.46 -0.78 4.96
CA TYR A 248 8.93 0.12 3.94
C TYR A 248 7.49 0.57 4.23
N ALA A 249 6.68 -0.33 4.81
CA ALA A 249 5.32 0.01 5.23
C ALA A 249 5.29 0.96 6.42
N GLU A 250 6.12 0.73 7.43
CA GLU A 250 6.23 1.63 8.58
C GLU A 250 6.82 2.98 8.19
N SER A 251 7.80 2.99 7.28
CA SER A 251 8.33 4.23 6.73
C SER A 251 7.22 5.05 6.07
N MET A 252 6.41 4.44 5.19
CA MET A 252 5.27 5.11 4.56
C MET A 252 4.21 5.57 5.57
N PHE A 253 3.95 4.77 6.60
CA PHE A 253 3.04 5.10 7.68
C PHE A 253 3.51 6.33 8.47
N TYR A 254 4.80 6.43 8.80
CA TYR A 254 5.35 7.59 9.48
C TYR A 254 5.47 8.83 8.58
N GLN A 255 5.49 8.69 7.24
CA GLN A 255 5.32 9.87 6.36
C GLN A 255 3.96 10.53 6.56
N LEU A 256 2.91 9.75 6.79
CA LEU A 256 1.60 10.31 7.19
C LEU A 256 1.69 11.07 8.50
N ALA A 257 2.35 10.50 9.52
CA ALA A 257 2.51 11.17 10.81
C ALA A 257 3.24 12.52 10.67
N ALA A 258 4.29 12.56 9.85
CA ALA A 258 5.10 13.75 9.62
C ALA A 258 4.33 14.90 8.94
N GLN A 259 3.20 14.62 8.23
CA GLN A 259 2.36 15.67 7.65
C GLN A 259 1.74 16.62 8.69
N THR A 260 1.72 16.24 9.96
CA THR A 260 1.29 17.14 11.03
C THR A 260 2.26 18.29 11.29
N GLY A 261 3.50 18.22 10.79
CA GLY A 261 4.57 19.19 11.05
C GLY A 261 5.08 19.17 12.51
N VAL A 262 4.61 18.22 13.33
CA VAL A 262 5.02 18.11 14.75
C VAL A 262 6.31 17.28 14.81
N PRO A 263 7.39 17.81 15.43
CA PRO A 263 8.58 17.02 15.69
C PRO A 263 8.25 15.78 16.55
N TYR A 264 8.98 14.69 16.30
CA TYR A 264 8.77 13.42 16.99
C TYR A 264 7.35 12.87 16.82
N ALA A 265 6.78 13.03 15.60
CA ALA A 265 5.45 12.52 15.30
C ALA A 265 5.34 11.01 15.59
N SER A 266 4.26 10.61 16.25
CA SER A 266 4.03 9.22 16.65
C SER A 266 3.12 8.47 15.70
N ALA A 267 3.08 7.15 15.81
CA ALA A 267 2.15 6.27 15.08
C ALA A 267 0.68 6.75 15.18
N ARG A 268 0.30 7.38 16.32
CA ARG A 268 -1.05 7.91 16.53
C ARG A 268 -1.46 8.94 15.48
N GLN A 269 -0.55 9.82 15.04
CA GLN A 269 -0.84 10.79 14.00
C GLN A 269 -1.11 10.09 12.65
N ALA A 270 -0.32 9.07 12.30
CA ALA A 270 -0.57 8.28 11.09
C ALA A 270 -1.91 7.55 11.14
N VAL A 271 -2.23 6.91 12.28
CA VAL A 271 -3.54 6.27 12.52
C VAL A 271 -4.69 7.25 12.29
N ASN A 272 -4.54 8.51 12.72
CA ASN A 272 -5.59 9.51 12.53
C ASN A 272 -5.89 9.79 11.05
N TYR A 273 -4.88 9.80 10.17
CA TYR A 273 -5.10 9.93 8.72
C TYR A 273 -5.87 8.73 8.15
N ILE A 274 -5.51 7.51 8.53
CA ILE A 274 -6.25 6.31 8.08
C ILE A 274 -7.68 6.34 8.61
N ARG A 275 -7.89 6.71 9.87
CA ARG A 275 -9.22 6.84 10.47
C ARG A 275 -10.06 7.94 9.81
N SER A 276 -9.43 9.02 9.33
CA SER A 276 -10.12 10.07 8.58
C SER A 276 -10.62 9.54 7.24
N LEU A 277 -9.80 8.77 6.53
CA LEU A 277 -10.23 8.14 5.27
C LEU A 277 -11.34 7.09 5.51
N ILE A 278 -11.25 6.30 6.60
CA ILE A 278 -12.33 5.36 6.98
C ILE A 278 -13.67 6.10 7.14
N ARG A 279 -13.69 7.27 7.80
CA ARG A 279 -14.91 8.09 7.96
C ARG A 279 -15.39 8.69 6.64
N GLU A 280 -14.47 9.15 5.81
CA GLU A 280 -14.78 9.65 4.46
C GLU A 280 -15.46 8.59 3.59
N LEU A 281 -15.04 7.33 3.74
CA LEU A 281 -15.65 6.17 3.09
C LEU A 281 -17.01 5.77 3.69
N GLY A 282 -17.48 6.46 4.72
CA GLY A 282 -18.78 6.21 5.36
C GLY A 282 -18.79 5.17 6.46
N TYR A 283 -17.61 4.78 6.98
CA TYR A 283 -17.49 3.79 8.04
C TYR A 283 -17.19 4.43 9.41
N ASP A 284 -17.68 3.78 10.48
CA ASP A 284 -17.32 4.17 11.85
C ASP A 284 -15.90 3.69 12.18
N ALA A 285 -14.97 4.64 12.23
CA ALA A 285 -13.57 4.34 12.50
C ALA A 285 -13.29 3.77 13.91
N ASP A 286 -14.24 3.90 14.85
CA ASP A 286 -14.10 3.38 16.23
C ASP A 286 -14.32 1.85 16.29
N LEU A 287 -14.87 1.27 15.24
CA LEU A 287 -15.04 -0.18 15.12
C LEU A 287 -13.73 -0.91 14.77
N TYR A 288 -12.67 -0.19 14.37
CA TYR A 288 -11.42 -0.78 13.89
C TYR A 288 -10.25 -0.42 14.82
N ARG A 289 -9.30 -1.33 14.94
CA ARG A 289 -8.03 -1.07 15.63
C ARG A 289 -6.90 -1.16 14.63
N ILE A 290 -6.11 -0.10 14.55
CA ILE A 290 -4.91 0.02 13.72
C ILE A 290 -3.75 0.28 14.68
N ALA A 291 -2.81 -0.64 14.77
CA ALA A 291 -1.67 -0.58 15.69
C ALA A 291 -0.36 -0.20 14.97
N ASP A 292 -0.23 -0.57 13.70
CA ASP A 292 0.95 -0.34 12.87
C ASP A 292 0.56 -0.11 11.40
N GLY A 293 1.54 0.25 10.58
CA GLY A 293 1.34 0.44 9.14
C GLY A 293 1.50 -0.83 8.31
N SER A 294 2.16 -1.84 8.85
CA SER A 294 2.55 -3.07 8.13
C SER A 294 1.56 -4.22 8.29
N GLY A 295 0.79 -4.23 9.38
CA GLY A 295 -0.05 -5.36 9.78
C GLY A 295 0.74 -6.52 10.39
N LEU A 296 1.97 -6.29 10.85
CA LEU A 296 2.74 -7.25 11.64
C LEU A 296 2.12 -7.41 13.03
N SER A 297 1.58 -6.33 13.58
CA SER A 297 0.91 -6.31 14.87
C SER A 297 -0.28 -7.25 14.94
N LEU A 298 -0.32 -8.07 15.97
CA LEU A 298 -1.48 -8.91 16.29
C LEU A 298 -2.65 -8.11 16.88
N TYR A 299 -2.47 -6.80 17.13
CA TYR A 299 -3.49 -5.91 17.68
C TYR A 299 -4.31 -5.19 16.63
N THR A 300 -3.92 -5.25 15.37
CA THR A 300 -4.68 -4.68 14.25
C THR A 300 -5.88 -5.56 13.92
N TYR A 301 -7.08 -4.94 13.88
CA TYR A 301 -8.35 -5.60 13.53
C TYR A 301 -9.10 -4.75 12.51
N LEU A 302 -9.37 -5.35 11.35
CA LEU A 302 -10.15 -4.79 10.25
C LEU A 302 -11.28 -5.76 9.87
N THR A 303 -12.11 -5.36 8.91
CA THR A 303 -13.12 -6.23 8.30
C THR A 303 -12.86 -6.39 6.80
N PRO A 304 -13.25 -7.52 6.19
CA PRO A 304 -13.18 -7.67 4.73
C PRO A 304 -13.89 -6.56 3.96
N GLU A 305 -15.06 -6.12 4.45
CA GLU A 305 -15.84 -5.03 3.86
C GLU A 305 -15.05 -3.71 3.85
N LEU A 306 -14.32 -3.40 4.91
CA LEU A 306 -13.48 -2.19 4.96
C LEU A 306 -12.33 -2.26 3.95
N GLU A 307 -11.66 -3.42 3.81
CA GLU A 307 -10.60 -3.57 2.80
C GLU A 307 -11.14 -3.40 1.38
N ILE A 308 -12.35 -3.92 1.08
CA ILE A 308 -13.04 -3.67 -0.19
C ILE A 308 -13.32 -2.18 -0.40
N ALA A 309 -13.76 -1.47 0.63
CA ALA A 309 -14.02 -0.03 0.51
C ALA A 309 -12.75 0.76 0.12
N PHE A 310 -11.59 0.40 0.69
CA PHE A 310 -10.31 1.00 0.31
C PHE A 310 -9.89 0.62 -1.12
N LEU A 311 -10.05 -0.63 -1.54
CA LEU A 311 -9.75 -1.06 -2.91
C LEU A 311 -10.66 -0.35 -3.92
N ARG A 312 -11.96 -0.24 -3.63
CA ARG A 312 -12.92 0.50 -4.45
C ARG A 312 -12.54 1.98 -4.55
N TYR A 313 -12.22 2.62 -3.43
CA TYR A 313 -11.74 4.00 -3.41
C TYR A 313 -10.51 4.19 -4.29
N ALA A 314 -9.51 3.33 -4.17
CA ALA A 314 -8.32 3.39 -5.01
C ALA A 314 -8.66 3.25 -6.50
N TYR A 315 -9.54 2.32 -6.88
CA TYR A 315 -9.97 2.10 -8.26
C TYR A 315 -10.68 3.32 -8.85
N GLN A 316 -11.52 3.99 -8.05
CA GLN A 316 -12.26 5.19 -8.45
C GLN A 316 -11.37 6.44 -8.54
N HIS A 317 -10.16 6.41 -7.97
CA HIS A 317 -9.22 7.53 -7.95
C HIS A 317 -7.96 7.20 -8.76
N ASN A 318 -7.98 7.53 -10.05
CA ASN A 318 -6.88 7.23 -10.98
C ASN A 318 -5.48 7.65 -10.47
N PRO A 319 -5.29 8.81 -9.81
CA PRO A 319 -3.99 9.19 -9.22
C PRO A 319 -3.48 8.22 -8.15
N ILE A 320 -4.36 7.47 -7.49
CA ILE A 320 -3.99 6.43 -6.53
C ILE A 320 -3.79 5.10 -7.26
N PHE A 321 -4.72 4.73 -8.13
CA PHE A 321 -4.75 3.44 -8.79
C PHE A 321 -3.52 3.20 -9.68
N THR A 322 -3.04 4.23 -10.39
CA THR A 322 -1.87 4.16 -11.28
C THR A 322 -0.57 3.84 -10.54
N HIS A 323 -0.46 4.14 -9.26
CA HIS A 323 0.67 3.76 -8.40
C HIS A 323 0.43 2.43 -7.69
N LEU A 324 -0.78 2.23 -7.13
CA LEU A 324 -1.12 1.03 -6.36
C LEU A 324 -1.15 -0.24 -7.21
N TYR A 325 -1.90 -0.23 -8.32
CA TYR A 325 -2.15 -1.44 -9.10
C TYR A 325 -0.89 -2.11 -9.67
N PRO A 326 0.11 -1.38 -10.22
CA PRO A 326 1.37 -1.98 -10.66
C PRO A 326 2.23 -2.53 -9.50
N SER A 327 2.08 -1.97 -8.29
CA SER A 327 2.85 -2.38 -7.12
C SER A 327 2.39 -3.71 -6.51
N LEU A 328 1.16 -4.15 -6.80
CA LEU A 328 0.63 -5.41 -6.30
C LEU A 328 1.36 -6.62 -6.89
N PRO A 329 1.63 -7.69 -6.10
CA PRO A 329 2.07 -8.99 -6.60
C PRO A 329 1.15 -9.54 -7.68
N ILE A 330 1.73 -10.17 -8.70
CA ILE A 330 1.00 -10.76 -9.82
C ILE A 330 1.03 -12.28 -9.70
N ALA A 331 -0.15 -12.91 -9.76
CA ALA A 331 -0.33 -14.35 -9.68
C ALA A 331 0.60 -15.12 -10.63
N GLY A 332 1.38 -16.05 -10.09
CA GLY A 332 2.30 -16.91 -10.82
C GLY A 332 3.50 -16.21 -11.46
N ARG A 333 3.73 -14.91 -11.20
CA ARG A 333 4.76 -14.12 -11.88
C ARG A 333 5.78 -13.47 -10.96
N ASP A 334 5.34 -12.67 -9.98
CA ASP A 334 6.25 -11.89 -9.16
C ASP A 334 5.79 -11.77 -7.69
N GLY A 335 6.66 -11.19 -6.87
CA GLY A 335 6.44 -10.91 -5.48
C GLY A 335 5.99 -12.14 -4.69
N THR A 336 5.18 -11.93 -3.67
CA THR A 336 4.67 -13.00 -2.80
C THR A 336 3.70 -13.96 -3.49
N LEU A 337 3.23 -13.65 -4.70
CA LEU A 337 2.39 -14.54 -5.53
C LEU A 337 3.17 -15.31 -6.60
N LYS A 338 4.50 -15.15 -6.70
CA LYS A 338 5.34 -15.80 -7.71
C LYS A 338 5.17 -17.32 -7.80
N SER A 339 4.94 -17.97 -6.67
CA SER A 339 4.80 -19.42 -6.57
C SER A 339 3.34 -19.90 -6.50
N ARG A 340 2.35 -18.98 -6.47
CA ARG A 340 0.91 -19.27 -6.35
C ARG A 340 0.22 -19.06 -7.70
N MET A 341 -0.89 -19.76 -7.96
CA MET A 341 -1.72 -19.58 -9.17
C MET A 341 -0.90 -19.58 -10.47
N LYS A 342 0.00 -20.56 -10.63
CA LYS A 342 0.92 -20.64 -11.80
C LYS A 342 0.26 -21.12 -13.10
N ARG A 343 -0.99 -21.54 -13.02
CA ARG A 343 -1.82 -22.09 -14.12
C ARG A 343 -3.24 -21.62 -13.91
N GLY A 344 -4.09 -21.85 -14.90
CA GLY A 344 -5.51 -21.49 -14.82
C GLY A 344 -5.79 -20.04 -15.21
N LYS A 345 -7.00 -19.59 -14.93
CA LYS A 345 -7.48 -18.25 -15.31
C LYS A 345 -6.95 -17.14 -14.40
N ALA A 346 -6.60 -17.45 -13.16
CA ALA A 346 -5.99 -16.52 -12.22
C ALA A 346 -4.53 -16.18 -12.59
N TYR A 347 -3.83 -17.03 -13.37
CA TYR A 347 -2.43 -16.80 -13.77
C TYR A 347 -2.27 -15.50 -14.56
N LYS A 348 -1.38 -14.63 -14.09
CA LYS A 348 -1.11 -13.28 -14.62
C LYS A 348 -2.29 -12.29 -14.57
N ASN A 349 -3.46 -12.75 -14.15
CA ASN A 349 -4.68 -11.96 -14.03
C ASN A 349 -4.75 -11.32 -12.64
N VAL A 350 -4.79 -12.14 -11.59
CA VAL A 350 -4.92 -11.65 -10.21
C VAL A 350 -3.72 -10.80 -9.80
N ARG A 351 -4.01 -9.62 -9.25
CA ARG A 351 -3.04 -8.73 -8.61
C ARG A 351 -3.48 -8.44 -7.19
N ALA A 352 -2.77 -8.98 -6.22
CA ALA A 352 -3.23 -8.93 -4.84
C ALA A 352 -2.09 -8.86 -3.82
N LYS A 353 -2.35 -8.19 -2.70
CA LYS A 353 -1.50 -8.19 -1.54
C LYS A 353 -1.80 -9.43 -0.70
N THR A 354 -0.75 -10.16 -0.34
CA THR A 354 -0.82 -11.28 0.62
C THR A 354 -0.62 -10.80 2.05
N GLY A 355 -1.21 -11.48 2.99
CA GLY A 355 -0.90 -11.32 4.42
C GLY A 355 -0.70 -12.67 5.11
N SER A 356 0.22 -12.73 6.07
CA SER A 356 0.46 -13.89 6.90
C SER A 356 1.05 -13.47 8.24
N VAL A 357 0.40 -13.88 9.31
CA VAL A 357 0.93 -13.91 10.68
C VAL A 357 0.53 -15.24 11.30
N SER A 358 0.92 -15.51 12.53
CA SER A 358 0.55 -16.77 13.22
C SER A 358 -0.95 -17.04 13.11
N ALA A 359 -1.30 -18.22 12.57
CA ALA A 359 -2.67 -18.72 12.37
C ALA A 359 -3.56 -17.87 11.44
N VAL A 360 -3.01 -16.91 10.67
CA VAL A 360 -3.77 -16.06 9.75
C VAL A 360 -3.14 -16.06 8.37
N ALA A 361 -3.98 -16.23 7.34
CA ALA A 361 -3.63 -15.97 5.95
C ALA A 361 -4.68 -15.03 5.33
N SER A 362 -4.24 -13.97 4.67
CA SER A 362 -5.11 -13.03 3.96
C SER A 362 -4.64 -12.79 2.53
N LEU A 363 -5.58 -12.40 1.68
CA LEU A 363 -5.33 -12.02 0.29
C LEU A 363 -6.39 -11.00 -0.13
N ALA A 364 -5.96 -9.82 -0.60
CA ALA A 364 -6.88 -8.79 -1.04
C ALA A 364 -6.31 -8.04 -2.25
N GLY A 365 -7.16 -7.72 -3.21
CA GLY A 365 -6.75 -7.06 -4.45
C GLY A 365 -7.78 -7.14 -5.55
N TYR A 366 -7.32 -7.32 -6.78
CA TYR A 366 -8.12 -7.23 -8.00
C TYR A 366 -7.98 -8.47 -8.86
N ALA A 367 -9.08 -8.82 -9.55
CA ALA A 367 -9.14 -9.86 -10.57
C ALA A 367 -10.03 -9.39 -11.72
N GLN A 368 -9.71 -9.75 -12.97
CA GLN A 368 -10.57 -9.53 -14.11
C GLN A 368 -11.33 -10.81 -14.41
N ALA A 369 -12.66 -10.73 -14.44
CA ALA A 369 -13.53 -11.84 -14.82
C ALA A 369 -13.54 -12.03 -16.35
N SER A 370 -14.07 -13.18 -16.81
CA SER A 370 -14.08 -13.51 -18.26
C SER A 370 -15.02 -12.64 -19.09
N ASN A 371 -15.97 -11.95 -18.45
CA ASN A 371 -16.85 -10.96 -19.05
C ASN A 371 -16.28 -9.53 -18.99
N ASP A 372 -14.96 -9.40 -18.76
CA ASP A 372 -14.22 -8.14 -18.63
C ASP A 372 -14.57 -7.28 -17.42
N HIS A 373 -15.41 -7.78 -16.48
CA HIS A 373 -15.64 -7.06 -15.22
C HIS A 373 -14.38 -7.07 -14.35
N MET A 374 -14.06 -5.91 -13.78
CA MET A 374 -13.02 -5.77 -12.77
C MET A 374 -13.61 -6.03 -11.40
N LEU A 375 -13.07 -7.03 -10.70
CA LEU A 375 -13.50 -7.40 -9.35
C LEU A 375 -12.46 -6.95 -8.32
N ALA A 376 -12.94 -6.41 -7.19
CA ALA A 376 -12.14 -6.29 -5.98
C ALA A 376 -12.52 -7.43 -5.03
N PHE A 377 -11.53 -8.01 -4.35
CA PHE A 377 -11.78 -9.07 -3.40
C PHE A 377 -10.93 -8.96 -2.14
N CYS A 378 -11.45 -9.43 -1.02
CA CYS A 378 -10.73 -9.59 0.24
C CYS A 378 -11.08 -10.94 0.86
N ILE A 379 -10.07 -11.73 1.21
CA ILE A 379 -10.18 -13.05 1.83
C ILE A 379 -9.29 -13.07 3.07
N ILE A 380 -9.88 -13.30 4.25
CA ILE A 380 -9.14 -13.46 5.50
C ILE A 380 -9.50 -14.82 6.10
N ASN A 381 -8.51 -15.68 6.25
CA ASN A 381 -8.63 -16.97 6.94
C ASN A 381 -7.91 -16.88 8.29
N GLN A 382 -8.58 -17.16 9.38
CA GLN A 382 -8.05 -17.09 10.74
C GLN A 382 -8.30 -18.38 11.52
N GLY A 383 -7.41 -18.73 12.47
CA GLY A 383 -7.45 -19.98 13.21
C GLY A 383 -6.80 -21.16 12.46
N LEU A 384 -5.95 -20.88 11.50
CA LEU A 384 -5.27 -21.88 10.67
C LEU A 384 -4.13 -22.56 11.43
N VAL A 385 -4.14 -23.89 11.56
CA VAL A 385 -2.98 -24.67 12.02
C VAL A 385 -1.89 -24.73 10.94
N LYS A 386 -2.29 -24.78 9.67
CA LYS A 386 -1.40 -24.75 8.51
C LYS A 386 -1.84 -23.64 7.58
N LEU A 387 -1.00 -22.59 7.42
CA LEU A 387 -1.29 -21.46 6.54
C LEU A 387 -1.55 -21.89 5.09
N LYS A 388 -0.96 -23.03 4.66
CA LYS A 388 -1.16 -23.57 3.32
C LYS A 388 -2.64 -23.85 3.03
N SER A 389 -3.42 -24.36 3.99
CA SER A 389 -4.85 -24.66 3.77
C SER A 389 -5.64 -23.41 3.41
N GLY A 390 -5.38 -22.27 4.11
CA GLY A 390 -6.01 -21.00 3.78
C GLY A 390 -5.54 -20.46 2.41
N ARG A 391 -4.26 -20.60 2.09
CA ARG A 391 -3.72 -20.16 0.77
C ARG A 391 -4.29 -20.98 -0.38
N ASP A 392 -4.43 -22.30 -0.23
CA ASP A 392 -5.04 -23.16 -1.25
C ASP A 392 -6.52 -22.76 -1.49
N PHE A 393 -7.26 -22.43 -0.43
CA PHE A 393 -8.62 -21.91 -0.53
C PHE A 393 -8.65 -20.55 -1.27
N GLN A 394 -7.76 -19.62 -0.92
CA GLN A 394 -7.64 -18.32 -1.60
C GLN A 394 -7.36 -18.48 -3.09
N ASP A 395 -6.45 -19.40 -3.46
CA ASP A 395 -6.11 -19.69 -4.86
C ASP A 395 -7.33 -20.24 -5.62
N ALA A 396 -8.14 -21.13 -4.98
CA ALA A 396 -9.36 -21.64 -5.57
C ALA A 396 -10.43 -20.56 -5.76
N VAL A 397 -10.59 -19.64 -4.80
CA VAL A 397 -11.48 -18.48 -4.95
C VAL A 397 -11.02 -17.61 -6.12
N CYS A 398 -9.73 -17.28 -6.22
CA CYS A 398 -9.20 -16.48 -7.32
C CYS A 398 -9.43 -17.13 -8.71
N GLU A 399 -9.35 -18.46 -8.82
CA GLU A 399 -9.68 -19.19 -10.06
C GLU A 399 -11.16 -19.03 -10.44
N VAL A 400 -12.07 -19.03 -9.44
CA VAL A 400 -13.50 -18.78 -9.66
C VAL A 400 -13.75 -17.35 -10.10
N LEU A 401 -13.12 -16.35 -9.46
CA LEU A 401 -13.30 -14.93 -9.79
C LEU A 401 -12.86 -14.58 -11.22
N CYS A 402 -11.98 -15.36 -11.81
CA CYS A 402 -11.46 -15.14 -13.16
C CYS A 402 -12.22 -15.91 -14.27
N ARG A 403 -13.31 -16.60 -13.92
CA ARG A 403 -14.16 -17.35 -14.86
C ARG A 403 -15.13 -16.49 -15.63
#